data_357264f9119348903faf83603b63a7e2
#
_entry.id   357264f9119348903faf83603b63a7e2
#
_cell.length_a   1.000
_cell.length_b   1.000
_cell.length_c   1.000
_cell.angle_alpha   90.00
_cell.angle_beta   90.00
_cell.angle_gamma   90.00
#
_symmetry.space_group_name_H-M   'P 1'
#
loop_
_entity.id
_entity.type
_entity.pdbx_description
1 polymer ?
#
loop_
_entity_poly.entity_id
_entity_poly.type
_entity_poly.pdbx_seq_one_letter_code
_entity_poly.pdbx_strand_id
1 'polypeptide(L)'
;MQIGRWEIGRALHLKRSALLILLFCLTPACGKVGDPLPPFIRIPEAVKDLAVTQNGYDLVLSWTNPPRYIDGSAATNLSLVHIRKNGETLATVKIEAAGQPQSYPTPVGPVLAGESTFSLVVETTQAKFSQVSNTASVTPVEVPGRITGLSARPDQRRIFLSWEKPQDHPELADTYIVIRTDIPAEVEMVSDTRYEDVRYRAGRALTYRVTAARRVAGNMVMGVGPESTTVTAEDKTPPAVPVGLEVKASEAGAYVTWEPNSESDLAGYRVFRSEWPDTGFKSVTDRLTGGVGFFDSSYRPGLYYAVSAVDESGNESPMSPAFRGP
;
A
#
# COMPACT_ATOMS: atom_id res chain seq x y z
N MET A 1 26.98 54.46 51.49
CA MET A 1 28.40 54.84 51.71
C MET A 1 28.94 55.25 50.36
N GLN A 2 29.04 56.54 50.22
CA GLN A 2 30.02 57.38 49.55
C GLN A 2 30.22 57.16 48.04
N ILE A 3 29.78 58.11 47.18
CA ILE A 3 30.22 59.51 46.91
C ILE A 3 31.49 59.56 46.03
N GLY A 4 31.39 60.34 44.96
CA GLY A 4 32.53 60.97 44.25
C GLY A 4 32.23 61.09 42.76
N ARG A 5 31.59 61.97 42.21
CA ARG A 5 31.69 63.44 41.93
C ARG A 5 33.09 63.88 41.51
N TRP A 6 33.13 64.61 40.40
CA TRP A 6 33.91 65.83 39.95
C TRP A 6 34.20 65.68 38.46
N GLU A 7 33.75 66.49 37.65
CA GLU A 7 33.77 67.91 37.24
C GLU A 7 34.81 68.22 36.15
N ILE A 8 34.34 68.81 35.11
CA ILE A 8 34.64 70.08 34.42
C ILE A 8 35.99 70.21 33.75
N GLY A 9 35.94 70.71 32.53
CA GLY A 9 37.00 71.43 31.88
C GLY A 9 36.85 71.66 30.38
N ARG A 10 36.12 72.65 30.01
CA ARG A 10 36.34 73.73 29.02
C ARG A 10 37.50 73.54 28.01
N ALA A 11 37.20 73.68 26.71
CA ALA A 11 37.56 74.93 26.00
C ALA A 11 37.12 74.93 24.54
N LEU A 12 36.51 76.03 24.15
CA LEU A 12 36.22 76.52 22.84
C LEU A 12 37.42 76.49 21.89
N HIS A 13 37.21 76.05 20.65
CA HIS A 13 37.83 76.74 19.52
C HIS A 13 36.91 76.66 18.30
N LEU A 14 36.43 77.85 17.92
CA LEU A 14 35.77 78.20 16.69
C LEU A 14 36.74 78.02 15.53
N LYS A 15 36.42 77.27 14.49
CA LYS A 15 36.81 77.62 13.10
C LYS A 15 35.71 77.33 12.13
N ARG A 16 35.35 78.35 11.40
CA ARG A 16 34.47 78.51 10.29
C ARG A 16 34.76 77.53 9.15
N SER A 17 33.75 76.95 8.57
CA SER A 17 33.49 76.97 7.11
C SER A 17 32.82 75.69 6.61
N ALA A 18 31.86 75.94 5.80
CA ALA A 18 31.20 75.13 4.79
C ALA A 18 29.84 74.53 5.18
N LEU A 19 28.85 75.36 4.99
CA LEU A 19 27.46 75.01 4.80
C LEU A 19 27.30 74.28 3.47
N LEU A 20 27.41 72.96 3.46
CA LEU A 20 27.01 72.13 2.35
C LEU A 20 25.54 71.78 2.50
N ILE A 21 24.70 72.49 1.80
CA ILE A 21 23.26 72.22 1.65
C ILE A 21 23.16 70.92 0.84
N LEU A 22 22.94 69.80 1.52
CA LEU A 22 22.56 68.55 0.89
C LEU A 22 21.08 68.63 0.57
N LEU A 23 20.79 69.09 -0.65
CA LEU A 23 19.44 69.10 -1.24
C LEU A 23 19.03 67.63 -1.47
N PHE A 24 18.38 67.02 -0.48
CA PHE A 24 17.76 65.72 -0.62
C PHE A 24 16.61 65.90 -1.63
N CYS A 25 16.84 65.50 -2.89
CA CYS A 25 15.79 65.33 -3.87
C CYS A 25 14.82 64.26 -3.38
N LEU A 26 13.73 64.65 -2.72
CA LEU A 26 12.53 63.90 -2.54
C LEU A 26 11.92 63.67 -3.93
N THR A 27 12.39 62.66 -4.64
CA THR A 27 11.66 62.14 -5.78
C THR A 27 10.39 61.51 -5.19
N PRO A 28 9.20 61.98 -5.53
CA PRO A 28 8.00 61.20 -5.24
C PRO A 28 8.10 59.92 -6.04
N ALA A 29 8.46 58.81 -5.38
CA ALA A 29 8.26 57.49 -5.94
C ALA A 29 6.72 57.30 -6.11
N CYS A 30 6.21 57.71 -7.26
CA CYS A 30 4.91 57.25 -7.72
C CYS A 30 5.04 55.73 -7.90
N GLY A 31 4.81 55.01 -6.82
CA GLY A 31 4.51 53.60 -6.90
C GLY A 31 3.31 53.45 -7.83
N LYS A 32 3.56 52.88 -9.00
CA LYS A 32 2.48 52.50 -9.92
C LYS A 32 1.63 51.50 -9.12
N VAL A 33 0.49 51.95 -8.62
CA VAL A 33 -0.52 51.10 -8.04
C VAL A 33 -0.87 50.08 -9.14
N GLY A 34 -0.45 48.84 -9.00
CA GLY A 34 -0.85 47.78 -9.94
C GLY A 34 -2.37 47.76 -10.04
N ASP A 35 -2.88 47.35 -11.18
CA ASP A 35 -4.29 47.14 -11.36
C ASP A 35 -4.83 46.33 -10.17
N PRO A 36 -6.00 46.74 -9.59
CA PRO A 36 -6.59 45.98 -8.48
C PRO A 36 -6.79 44.54 -8.92
N LEU A 37 -6.14 43.64 -8.20
CA LEU A 37 -6.36 42.20 -8.41
C LEU A 37 -7.87 41.92 -8.28
N PRO A 38 -8.43 41.14 -9.20
CA PRO A 38 -9.85 40.76 -9.08
C PRO A 38 -10.08 40.14 -7.72
N PRO A 39 -11.23 40.38 -7.08
CA PRO A 39 -11.53 39.79 -5.78
C PRO A 39 -11.45 38.29 -5.84
N PHE A 40 -10.72 37.67 -4.91
CA PHE A 40 -10.62 36.21 -4.79
C PHE A 40 -12.02 35.61 -4.60
N ILE A 41 -12.50 34.91 -5.62
CA ILE A 41 -13.81 34.24 -5.57
C ILE A 41 -13.60 32.87 -4.94
N ARG A 42 -13.66 32.79 -3.62
CA ARG A 42 -13.48 31.53 -2.85
C ARG A 42 -14.73 30.66 -2.86
N ILE A 43 -15.29 30.42 -4.02
CA ILE A 43 -16.36 29.45 -4.25
C ILE A 43 -15.71 28.15 -4.65
N PRO A 44 -15.97 27.00 -3.97
CA PRO A 44 -15.39 25.71 -4.35
C PRO A 44 -15.79 25.32 -5.77
N GLU A 45 -14.90 24.64 -6.48
CA GLU A 45 -15.30 23.92 -7.70
C GLU A 45 -16.36 22.88 -7.37
N ALA A 46 -17.22 22.57 -8.33
CA ALA A 46 -18.18 21.48 -8.16
C ALA A 46 -17.44 20.13 -8.16
N VAL A 47 -17.93 19.19 -7.37
CA VAL A 47 -17.52 17.77 -7.49
C VAL A 47 -17.95 17.27 -8.87
N LYS A 48 -17.07 16.54 -9.56
CA LYS A 48 -17.30 16.06 -10.95
C LYS A 48 -17.25 14.55 -11.08
N ASP A 49 -16.85 13.86 -10.03
CA ASP A 49 -16.59 12.43 -9.97
C ASP A 49 -17.46 11.72 -8.94
N LEU A 50 -18.62 12.33 -8.56
CA LEU A 50 -19.55 11.63 -7.70
C LEU A 50 -19.98 10.32 -8.36
N ALA A 51 -19.78 9.22 -7.64
CA ALA A 51 -20.24 7.90 -8.00
C ALA A 51 -21.06 7.31 -6.86
N VAL A 52 -21.95 6.36 -7.19
CA VAL A 52 -22.71 5.59 -6.21
C VAL A 52 -22.61 4.11 -6.61
N THR A 53 -22.32 3.27 -5.63
CA THR A 53 -22.26 1.82 -5.78
C THR A 53 -23.06 1.14 -4.70
N GLN A 54 -23.69 0.00 -5.02
CA GLN A 54 -24.32 -0.83 -4.02
C GLN A 54 -23.32 -1.84 -3.46
N ASN A 55 -23.27 -1.96 -2.13
CA ASN A 55 -22.45 -2.92 -1.42
C ASN A 55 -23.31 -3.57 -0.31
N GLY A 56 -23.79 -4.77 -0.57
CA GLY A 56 -24.83 -5.35 0.25
C GLY A 56 -26.11 -4.50 0.21
N TYR A 57 -26.64 -4.21 1.38
CA TYR A 57 -27.80 -3.32 1.54
C TYR A 57 -27.40 -1.86 1.86
N ASP A 58 -26.16 -1.49 1.58
CA ASP A 58 -25.70 -0.11 1.65
C ASP A 58 -25.40 0.44 0.25
N LEU A 59 -25.75 1.70 0.05
CA LEU A 59 -25.27 2.50 -1.07
C LEU A 59 -24.05 3.28 -0.58
N VAL A 60 -22.96 3.18 -1.29
CA VAL A 60 -21.73 3.92 -0.98
C VAL A 60 -21.55 5.01 -2.02
N LEU A 61 -21.71 6.26 -1.60
CA LEU A 61 -21.34 7.42 -2.39
C LEU A 61 -19.84 7.65 -2.24
N SER A 62 -19.16 7.96 -3.34
CA SER A 62 -17.74 8.30 -3.35
C SER A 62 -17.48 9.50 -4.24
N TRP A 63 -16.57 10.38 -3.83
CA TRP A 63 -16.17 11.56 -4.58
C TRP A 63 -14.79 12.04 -4.13
N THR A 64 -14.20 12.94 -4.92
CA THR A 64 -13.01 13.69 -4.50
C THR A 64 -13.43 15.10 -4.09
N ASN A 65 -13.01 15.51 -2.90
CA ASN A 65 -13.24 16.89 -2.44
C ASN A 65 -12.54 17.88 -3.37
N PRO A 66 -13.17 19.01 -3.74
CA PRO A 66 -12.57 19.96 -4.67
C PRO A 66 -11.19 20.43 -4.20
N PRO A 67 -10.14 20.32 -5.03
CA PRO A 67 -8.81 20.80 -4.68
C PRO A 67 -8.69 22.33 -4.81
N ARG A 68 -9.61 22.97 -5.53
CA ARG A 68 -9.52 24.38 -5.91
C ARG A 68 -10.85 25.11 -5.79
N TYR A 69 -10.75 26.42 -5.79
CA TYR A 69 -11.87 27.35 -6.03
C TYR A 69 -12.00 27.61 -7.54
N ILE A 70 -13.14 28.21 -7.93
CA ILE A 70 -13.44 28.52 -9.34
C ILE A 70 -12.47 29.53 -9.97
N ASP A 71 -11.74 30.30 -9.15
CA ASP A 71 -10.67 31.22 -9.58
C ASP A 71 -9.32 30.52 -9.79
N GLY A 72 -9.26 29.18 -9.64
CA GLY A 72 -8.08 28.35 -9.78
C GLY A 72 -7.15 28.31 -8.57
N SER A 73 -7.41 29.10 -7.52
CA SER A 73 -6.62 29.06 -6.28
C SER A 73 -6.92 27.79 -5.47
N ALA A 74 -5.94 27.35 -4.64
CA ALA A 74 -6.08 26.15 -3.81
C ALA A 74 -7.20 26.34 -2.77
N ALA A 75 -8.05 25.33 -2.62
CA ALA A 75 -9.13 25.33 -1.62
C ALA A 75 -8.56 25.08 -0.22
N THR A 76 -8.73 26.02 0.69
CA THR A 76 -8.15 25.98 2.05
C THR A 76 -9.16 26.03 3.17
N ASN A 77 -10.42 26.36 2.89
CA ASN A 77 -11.46 26.56 3.89
C ASN A 77 -12.75 25.79 3.58
N LEU A 78 -12.65 24.64 2.93
CA LEU A 78 -13.78 23.74 2.77
C LEU A 78 -14.25 23.26 4.15
N SER A 79 -15.56 23.09 4.33
CA SER A 79 -16.17 22.77 5.61
C SER A 79 -17.08 21.55 5.53
N LEU A 80 -18.11 21.62 4.71
CA LEU A 80 -19.18 20.62 4.68
C LEU A 80 -19.49 20.19 3.24
N VAL A 81 -19.95 18.95 3.10
CA VAL A 81 -20.61 18.45 1.90
C VAL A 81 -22.07 18.19 2.23
N HIS A 82 -22.97 18.81 1.50
CA HIS A 82 -24.40 18.56 1.54
C HIS A 82 -24.74 17.49 0.51
N ILE A 83 -25.18 16.34 0.99
CA ILE A 83 -25.57 15.19 0.16
C ILE A 83 -27.07 15.26 -0.06
N ARG A 84 -27.49 15.19 -1.32
CA ARG A 84 -28.90 15.18 -1.70
C ARG A 84 -29.26 13.85 -2.33
N LYS A 85 -30.43 13.33 -1.98
CA LYS A 85 -31.07 12.16 -2.61
C LYS A 85 -32.39 12.61 -3.21
N ASN A 86 -32.60 12.37 -4.50
CA ASN A 86 -33.82 12.76 -5.23
C ASN A 86 -34.19 14.25 -5.04
N GLY A 87 -33.18 15.13 -4.94
CA GLY A 87 -33.32 16.57 -4.72
C GLY A 87 -33.45 17.04 -3.26
N GLU A 88 -33.72 16.12 -2.33
CA GLU A 88 -33.84 16.43 -0.90
C GLU A 88 -32.53 16.22 -0.15
N THR A 89 -32.30 16.94 0.92
CA THR A 89 -31.09 16.78 1.74
C THR A 89 -31.14 15.46 2.50
N LEU A 90 -30.19 14.57 2.19
CA LEU A 90 -30.02 13.29 2.87
C LEU A 90 -29.13 13.43 4.11
N ALA A 91 -28.00 14.10 3.96
CA ALA A 91 -27.01 14.27 5.01
C ALA A 91 -26.11 15.49 4.77
N THR A 92 -25.45 15.91 5.83
CA THR A 92 -24.36 16.90 5.77
C THR A 92 -23.16 16.31 6.48
N VAL A 93 -22.02 16.22 5.80
CA VAL A 93 -20.80 15.62 6.32
C VAL A 93 -19.64 16.59 6.29
N LYS A 94 -18.76 16.49 7.28
CA LYS A 94 -17.55 17.31 7.36
C LYS A 94 -16.55 16.88 6.28
N ILE A 95 -15.89 17.85 5.65
CA ILE A 95 -14.78 17.60 4.73
C ILE A 95 -13.52 17.32 5.54
N GLU A 96 -12.82 16.24 5.23
CA GLU A 96 -11.56 15.87 5.87
C GLU A 96 -10.41 16.72 5.34
N ALA A 97 -10.23 16.75 4.02
CA ALA A 97 -9.23 17.58 3.35
C ALA A 97 -9.61 17.86 1.89
N ALA A 98 -9.16 19.01 1.37
CA ALA A 98 -9.30 19.37 -0.03
C ALA A 98 -8.46 18.41 -0.91
N GLY A 99 -9.00 18.01 -2.07
CA GLY A 99 -8.33 17.13 -3.02
C GLY A 99 -8.23 15.67 -2.59
N GLN A 100 -8.78 15.29 -1.43
CA GLN A 100 -8.78 13.91 -0.97
C GLN A 100 -10.11 13.20 -1.29
N PRO A 101 -10.05 11.88 -1.58
CA PRO A 101 -11.25 11.08 -1.74
C PRO A 101 -12.02 11.00 -0.41
N GLN A 102 -13.33 11.01 -0.50
CA GLN A 102 -14.24 10.86 0.63
C GLN A 102 -15.42 9.96 0.23
N SER A 103 -16.00 9.25 1.17
CA SER A 103 -17.15 8.40 0.94
C SER A 103 -18.20 8.55 2.03
N TYR A 104 -19.43 8.21 1.69
CA TYR A 104 -20.55 8.20 2.62
C TYR A 104 -21.45 6.99 2.38
N PRO A 105 -21.55 6.06 3.33
CA PRO A 105 -22.49 4.95 3.24
C PRO A 105 -23.88 5.41 3.67
N THR A 106 -24.90 4.91 2.99
CA THR A 106 -26.32 5.10 3.36
C THR A 106 -27.10 3.83 3.07
N PRO A 107 -27.99 3.38 3.95
CA PRO A 107 -28.76 2.17 3.71
C PRO A 107 -29.68 2.33 2.51
N VAL A 108 -29.90 1.24 1.79
CA VAL A 108 -30.83 1.14 0.66
C VAL A 108 -32.25 1.52 1.08
N GLY A 109 -32.63 1.21 2.30
CA GLY A 109 -33.99 1.36 2.82
C GLY A 109 -34.78 0.05 2.80
N PRO A 110 -35.93 0.01 3.47
CA PRO A 110 -36.70 -1.22 3.69
C PRO A 110 -37.40 -1.75 2.43
N VAL A 111 -37.52 -0.95 1.39
CA VAL A 111 -38.10 -1.32 0.11
C VAL A 111 -37.11 -0.96 -0.99
N LEU A 112 -36.81 -1.91 -1.85
CA LEU A 112 -36.02 -1.66 -3.06
C LEU A 112 -36.87 -0.83 -4.04
N ALA A 113 -36.96 0.47 -3.75
CA ALA A 113 -37.77 1.38 -4.54
C ALA A 113 -36.91 1.99 -5.64
N GLY A 114 -37.27 1.77 -6.88
CA GLY A 114 -36.83 2.46 -8.07
C GLY A 114 -35.45 3.12 -8.09
N GLU A 115 -35.19 3.90 -9.12
CA GLU A 115 -33.93 4.63 -9.24
C GLU A 115 -33.80 5.72 -8.16
N SER A 116 -32.65 5.78 -7.52
CA SER A 116 -32.26 6.85 -6.61
C SER A 116 -31.16 7.69 -7.26
N THR A 117 -31.35 9.01 -7.24
CA THR A 117 -30.38 9.99 -7.78
C THR A 117 -29.70 10.73 -6.64
N PHE A 118 -28.41 10.97 -6.77
CA PHE A 118 -27.60 11.67 -5.78
C PHE A 118 -26.87 12.85 -6.40
N SER A 119 -26.71 13.90 -5.62
CA SER A 119 -25.89 15.06 -5.97
C SER A 119 -25.28 15.68 -4.71
N LEU A 120 -24.21 16.44 -4.88
CA LEU A 120 -23.46 17.09 -3.80
C LEU A 120 -23.36 18.59 -3.99
N VAL A 121 -23.31 19.32 -2.87
CA VAL A 121 -22.93 20.75 -2.82
C VAL A 121 -21.89 20.90 -1.73
N VAL A 122 -20.77 21.55 -2.04
CA VAL A 122 -19.67 21.79 -1.09
C VAL A 122 -19.81 23.18 -0.51
N GLU A 123 -19.66 23.28 0.81
CA GLU A 123 -19.72 24.52 1.57
C GLU A 123 -18.37 24.87 2.20
N THR A 124 -18.03 26.15 2.21
CA THR A 124 -16.86 26.67 2.93
C THR A 124 -17.23 27.13 4.34
N THR A 125 -16.22 27.36 5.21
CA THR A 125 -16.40 27.96 6.55
C THR A 125 -17.00 29.35 6.53
N GLN A 126 -17.09 30.01 5.36
CA GLN A 126 -17.71 31.33 5.15
C GLN A 126 -19.07 31.22 4.46
N ALA A 127 -19.70 30.04 4.50
CA ALA A 127 -21.01 29.79 3.88
C ALA A 127 -21.04 30.14 2.37
N LYS A 128 -19.97 29.85 1.65
CA LYS A 128 -19.94 29.89 0.18
C LYS A 128 -20.17 28.49 -0.34
N PHE A 129 -21.02 28.33 -1.34
CA PHE A 129 -21.45 27.05 -1.88
C PHE A 129 -20.91 26.84 -3.29
N SER A 130 -20.48 25.64 -3.59
CA SER A 130 -20.19 25.22 -4.97
C SER A 130 -21.47 25.16 -5.79
N GLN A 131 -21.30 25.04 -7.11
CA GLN A 131 -22.37 24.51 -7.94
C GLN A 131 -22.63 23.03 -7.57
N VAL A 132 -23.80 22.53 -7.98
CA VAL A 132 -24.18 21.11 -7.79
C VAL A 132 -23.21 20.24 -8.58
N SER A 133 -22.84 19.09 -8.01
CA SER A 133 -22.00 18.07 -8.66
C SER A 133 -22.67 17.49 -9.91
N ASN A 134 -21.94 16.59 -10.58
CA ASN A 134 -22.59 15.61 -11.45
C ASN A 134 -23.64 14.79 -10.66
N THR A 135 -24.63 14.26 -11.35
CA THR A 135 -25.62 13.35 -10.78
C THR A 135 -25.09 11.92 -10.88
N ALA A 136 -25.20 11.16 -9.79
CA ALA A 136 -24.98 9.71 -9.77
C ALA A 136 -26.31 9.00 -9.49
N SER A 137 -26.62 7.95 -10.23
CA SER A 137 -27.86 7.19 -10.11
C SER A 137 -27.60 5.73 -9.85
N VAL A 138 -28.46 5.09 -9.07
CA VAL A 138 -28.47 3.66 -8.82
C VAL A 138 -29.90 3.15 -8.65
N THR A 139 -30.18 1.99 -9.23
CA THR A 139 -31.40 1.21 -8.92
C THR A 139 -30.96 0.06 -8.04
N PRO A 140 -31.27 0.10 -6.73
CA PRO A 140 -30.88 -0.97 -5.82
C PRO A 140 -31.54 -2.28 -6.19
N VAL A 141 -30.80 -3.37 -6.00
CA VAL A 141 -31.25 -4.73 -6.30
C VAL A 141 -31.05 -5.64 -5.09
N GLU A 142 -31.82 -6.75 -5.06
CA GLU A 142 -31.54 -7.82 -4.11
C GLU A 142 -30.11 -8.34 -4.31
N VAL A 143 -29.47 -8.70 -3.20
CA VAL A 143 -28.08 -9.19 -3.20
C VAL A 143 -27.98 -10.50 -2.45
N PRO A 144 -27.01 -11.37 -2.74
CA PRO A 144 -26.75 -12.55 -1.95
C PRO A 144 -26.36 -12.19 -0.53
N GLY A 145 -26.77 -13.00 0.42
CA GLY A 145 -26.38 -12.91 1.81
C GLY A 145 -24.88 -13.11 2.03
N ARG A 146 -24.47 -13.16 3.28
CA ARG A 146 -23.09 -13.47 3.66
C ARG A 146 -22.83 -14.96 3.47
N ILE A 147 -21.65 -15.30 2.95
CA ILE A 147 -21.14 -16.67 2.95
C ILE A 147 -20.89 -17.14 4.40
N THR A 148 -20.82 -18.43 4.63
CA THR A 148 -20.50 -19.03 5.92
C THR A 148 -19.44 -20.11 5.78
N GLY A 149 -18.85 -20.54 6.90
CA GLY A 149 -17.91 -21.65 6.92
C GLY A 149 -16.61 -21.42 6.15
N LEU A 150 -16.19 -20.17 5.97
CA LEU A 150 -14.92 -19.88 5.30
C LEU A 150 -13.75 -20.49 6.06
N SER A 151 -13.04 -21.37 5.41
CA SER A 151 -11.84 -22.01 5.93
C SER A 151 -10.68 -21.88 4.96
N ALA A 152 -9.47 -21.81 5.49
CA ALA A 152 -8.23 -21.81 4.72
C ALA A 152 -7.32 -22.94 5.27
N ARG A 153 -6.80 -23.78 4.38
CA ARG A 153 -5.91 -24.89 4.73
C ARG A 153 -4.65 -24.82 3.87
N PRO A 154 -3.46 -24.76 4.48
CA PRO A 154 -2.22 -24.87 3.73
C PRO A 154 -1.99 -26.32 3.29
N ASP A 155 -1.50 -26.52 2.09
CA ASP A 155 -1.07 -27.81 1.58
C ASP A 155 0.17 -27.61 0.68
N GLN A 156 1.31 -28.09 1.13
CA GLN A 156 2.63 -28.02 0.45
C GLN A 156 2.93 -26.61 -0.12
N ARG A 157 2.49 -26.32 -1.35
CA ARG A 157 2.72 -25.04 -2.07
C ARG A 157 1.45 -24.30 -2.41
N ARG A 158 0.34 -24.58 -1.72
CA ARG A 158 -0.98 -23.99 -1.99
C ARG A 158 -1.71 -23.70 -0.69
N ILE A 159 -2.59 -22.73 -0.76
CA ILE A 159 -3.61 -22.52 0.27
C ILE A 159 -4.96 -22.79 -0.36
N PHE A 160 -5.66 -23.78 0.17
CA PHE A 160 -7.02 -24.09 -0.24
C PHE A 160 -8.01 -23.32 0.61
N LEU A 161 -8.84 -22.53 -0.03
CA LEU A 161 -9.99 -21.91 0.58
C LEU A 161 -11.26 -22.68 0.20
N SER A 162 -12.15 -22.82 1.16
CA SER A 162 -13.50 -23.33 0.92
C SER A 162 -14.50 -22.61 1.82
N TRP A 163 -15.72 -22.46 1.34
CA TRP A 163 -16.82 -21.81 2.07
C TRP A 163 -18.16 -22.41 1.64
N GLU A 164 -19.21 -22.04 2.35
CA GLU A 164 -20.57 -22.39 2.01
C GLU A 164 -21.29 -21.22 1.36
N LYS A 165 -22.25 -21.52 0.49
CA LYS A 165 -23.12 -20.50 -0.11
C LYS A 165 -23.86 -19.71 0.97
N PRO A 166 -24.22 -18.45 0.70
CA PRO A 166 -25.10 -17.70 1.58
C PRO A 166 -26.36 -18.49 1.93
N GLN A 167 -26.87 -18.33 3.15
CA GLN A 167 -28.18 -18.89 3.54
C GLN A 167 -29.31 -18.01 2.98
N ASP A 168 -29.10 -16.68 2.98
CA ASP A 168 -30.04 -15.73 2.40
C ASP A 168 -29.73 -15.53 0.92
N HIS A 169 -30.69 -15.74 0.07
CA HIS A 169 -30.62 -15.60 -1.39
C HIS A 169 -29.40 -16.32 -2.03
N PRO A 170 -29.22 -17.63 -1.76
CA PRO A 170 -28.11 -18.41 -2.34
C PRO A 170 -28.15 -18.47 -3.87
N GLU A 171 -29.33 -18.36 -4.46
CA GLU A 171 -29.56 -18.35 -5.91
C GLU A 171 -29.01 -17.10 -6.60
N LEU A 172 -28.79 -16.01 -5.84
CA LEU A 172 -28.20 -14.78 -6.36
C LEU A 172 -26.67 -14.79 -6.35
N ALA A 173 -26.04 -15.74 -5.65
CA ALA A 173 -24.59 -15.87 -5.57
C ALA A 173 -24.03 -16.57 -6.82
N ASP A 174 -23.76 -15.82 -7.88
CA ASP A 174 -23.20 -16.34 -9.13
C ASP A 174 -21.67 -16.20 -9.21
N THR A 175 -21.11 -15.41 -8.32
CA THR A 175 -19.67 -15.09 -8.28
C THR A 175 -19.26 -14.87 -6.82
N TYR A 176 -18.00 -15.18 -6.50
CA TYR A 176 -17.38 -14.85 -5.22
C TYR A 176 -16.13 -14.02 -5.47
N ILE A 177 -15.96 -12.99 -4.67
CA ILE A 177 -14.80 -12.09 -4.70
C ILE A 177 -13.87 -12.51 -3.57
N VAL A 178 -12.69 -12.97 -3.92
CA VAL A 178 -11.64 -13.38 -2.99
C VAL A 178 -10.55 -12.29 -2.98
N ILE A 179 -10.26 -11.76 -1.80
CA ILE A 179 -9.24 -10.73 -1.59
C ILE A 179 -8.24 -11.25 -0.55
N ARG A 180 -6.96 -11.21 -0.88
CA ARG A 180 -5.87 -11.41 0.06
C ARG A 180 -5.36 -10.05 0.54
N THR A 181 -5.31 -9.83 1.86
CA THR A 181 -5.12 -8.48 2.41
C THR A 181 -3.68 -7.99 2.41
N ASP A 182 -2.69 -8.88 2.22
CA ASP A 182 -1.26 -8.51 2.10
C ASP A 182 -0.89 -7.99 0.70
N ILE A 183 -1.75 -8.22 -0.30
CA ILE A 183 -1.62 -7.72 -1.67
C ILE A 183 -2.88 -6.91 -2.02
N PRO A 184 -2.89 -5.59 -1.74
CA PRO A 184 -4.12 -4.77 -1.81
C PRO A 184 -4.79 -4.68 -3.19
N ALA A 185 -4.09 -5.02 -4.26
CA ALA A 185 -4.59 -4.88 -5.63
C ALA A 185 -5.10 -6.19 -6.26
N GLU A 186 -4.93 -7.34 -5.62
CA GLU A 186 -5.36 -8.61 -6.18
C GLU A 186 -6.76 -8.98 -5.71
N VAL A 187 -7.68 -8.92 -6.65
CA VAL A 187 -9.07 -9.36 -6.49
C VAL A 187 -9.30 -10.51 -7.46
N GLU A 188 -9.55 -11.69 -6.92
CA GLU A 188 -9.90 -12.87 -7.72
C GLU A 188 -11.41 -13.08 -7.71
N MET A 189 -11.94 -13.38 -8.90
CA MET A 189 -13.36 -13.67 -9.10
C MET A 189 -13.53 -15.15 -9.45
N VAL A 190 -14.24 -15.86 -8.61
CA VAL A 190 -14.48 -17.29 -8.78
C VAL A 190 -15.99 -17.60 -8.76
N SER A 191 -16.40 -18.60 -9.52
CA SER A 191 -17.80 -19.06 -9.57
C SER A 191 -18.08 -20.26 -8.66
N ASP A 192 -17.05 -20.92 -8.16
CA ASP A 192 -17.16 -22.04 -7.23
C ASP A 192 -16.95 -21.56 -5.77
N THR A 193 -17.35 -22.37 -4.81
CA THR A 193 -17.15 -22.17 -3.37
C THR A 193 -15.77 -22.64 -2.91
N ARG A 194 -14.79 -22.63 -3.80
CA ARG A 194 -13.40 -23.04 -3.56
C ARG A 194 -12.45 -22.15 -4.33
N TYR A 195 -11.28 -21.95 -3.76
CA TYR A 195 -10.18 -21.21 -4.40
C TYR A 195 -8.83 -21.77 -3.98
N GLU A 196 -7.88 -21.84 -4.91
CA GLU A 196 -6.49 -22.22 -4.65
C GLU A 196 -5.59 -21.00 -4.82
N ASP A 197 -4.91 -20.61 -3.76
CA ASP A 197 -3.84 -19.62 -3.84
C ASP A 197 -2.48 -20.32 -3.94
N VAL A 198 -1.82 -20.15 -5.08
CA VAL A 198 -0.47 -20.68 -5.36
C VAL A 198 0.61 -19.59 -5.27
N ARG A 199 0.24 -18.34 -4.98
CA ARG A 199 1.10 -17.16 -5.00
C ARG A 199 1.31 -16.60 -3.59
N TYR A 200 1.61 -17.44 -2.62
CA TYR A 200 1.87 -17.00 -1.26
C TYR A 200 3.36 -17.18 -0.89
N ARG A 201 3.79 -16.46 0.14
CA ARG A 201 5.07 -16.69 0.80
C ARG A 201 4.83 -17.39 2.12
N ALA A 202 5.53 -18.49 2.33
CA ALA A 202 5.49 -19.23 3.58
C ALA A 202 5.99 -18.40 4.77
N GLY A 203 5.63 -18.80 5.98
CA GLY A 203 6.07 -18.17 7.22
C GLY A 203 5.34 -16.88 7.61
N ARG A 204 4.38 -16.39 6.79
CA ARG A 204 3.57 -15.22 7.09
C ARG A 204 2.10 -15.58 7.30
N ALA A 205 1.46 -14.86 8.21
CA ALA A 205 0.01 -14.93 8.36
C ALA A 205 -0.66 -14.23 7.18
N LEU A 206 -1.50 -14.95 6.45
CA LEU A 206 -2.25 -14.46 5.30
C LEU A 206 -3.72 -14.39 5.68
N THR A 207 -4.35 -13.24 5.46
CA THR A 207 -5.78 -13.05 5.72
C THR A 207 -6.51 -12.95 4.39
N TYR A 208 -7.51 -13.81 4.23
CA TYR A 208 -8.41 -13.84 3.08
C TYR A 208 -9.77 -13.30 3.48
N ARG A 209 -10.37 -12.55 2.56
CA ARG A 209 -11.75 -12.05 2.67
C ARG A 209 -12.52 -12.54 1.46
N VAL A 210 -13.68 -13.14 1.69
CA VAL A 210 -14.53 -13.65 0.62
C VAL A 210 -15.92 -13.03 0.75
N THR A 211 -16.45 -12.54 -0.36
CA THR A 211 -17.79 -11.96 -0.44
C THR A 211 -18.53 -12.57 -1.61
N ALA A 212 -19.75 -13.01 -1.41
CA ALA A 212 -20.64 -13.39 -2.51
C ALA A 212 -21.01 -12.14 -3.32
N ALA A 213 -21.20 -12.28 -4.62
CA ALA A 213 -21.59 -11.21 -5.51
C ALA A 213 -22.50 -11.73 -6.62
N ARG A 214 -23.18 -10.82 -7.33
CA ARG A 214 -23.98 -11.13 -8.50
C ARG A 214 -23.72 -10.16 -9.65
N ARG A 215 -23.97 -10.59 -10.87
CA ARG A 215 -23.93 -9.73 -12.03
C ARG A 215 -25.33 -9.20 -12.35
N VAL A 216 -25.44 -7.89 -12.49
CA VAL A 216 -26.70 -7.23 -12.86
C VAL A 216 -26.40 -6.28 -14.02
N ALA A 217 -27.00 -6.53 -15.18
CA ALA A 217 -26.79 -5.73 -16.40
C ALA A 217 -25.29 -5.49 -16.71
N GLY A 218 -24.46 -6.51 -16.51
CA GLY A 218 -23.00 -6.44 -16.75
C GLY A 218 -22.17 -5.88 -15.61
N ASN A 219 -22.78 -5.28 -14.61
CA ASN A 219 -22.08 -4.73 -13.42
C ASN A 219 -22.04 -5.77 -12.29
N MET A 220 -20.97 -5.74 -11.51
CA MET A 220 -20.85 -6.55 -10.30
C MET A 220 -21.48 -5.82 -9.12
N VAL A 221 -22.41 -6.50 -8.43
CA VAL A 221 -23.04 -6.01 -7.19
C VAL A 221 -22.62 -6.94 -6.08
N MET A 222 -21.98 -6.38 -5.05
CA MET A 222 -21.49 -7.11 -3.90
C MET A 222 -22.63 -7.55 -3.00
N GLY A 223 -22.54 -8.73 -2.42
CA GLY A 223 -23.45 -9.24 -1.40
C GLY A 223 -23.20 -8.63 -0.02
N VAL A 224 -23.84 -9.20 0.98
CA VAL A 224 -23.77 -8.75 2.38
C VAL A 224 -22.41 -9.09 2.96
N GLY A 225 -21.56 -8.09 3.14
CA GLY A 225 -20.29 -8.11 3.89
C GLY A 225 -19.38 -9.32 3.66
N PRO A 226 -18.08 -9.17 3.84
CA PRO A 226 -17.15 -10.29 3.71
C PRO A 226 -17.19 -11.22 4.94
N GLU A 227 -16.89 -12.48 4.72
CA GLU A 227 -16.33 -13.39 5.71
C GLU A 227 -14.81 -13.33 5.60
N SER A 228 -14.09 -13.52 6.72
CA SER A 228 -12.63 -13.50 6.72
C SER A 228 -12.03 -14.63 7.52
N THR A 229 -10.89 -15.14 7.05
CA THR A 229 -10.09 -16.16 7.73
C THR A 229 -8.61 -15.84 7.62
N THR A 230 -7.84 -16.27 8.62
CA THR A 230 -6.38 -16.11 8.62
C THR A 230 -5.72 -17.47 8.72
N VAL A 231 -4.68 -17.69 7.91
CA VAL A 231 -3.90 -18.91 7.88
C VAL A 231 -2.42 -18.57 7.81
N THR A 232 -1.58 -19.36 8.49
CA THR A 232 -0.13 -19.34 8.32
C THR A 232 0.27 -20.60 7.60
N ALA A 233 0.82 -20.47 6.42
CA ALA A 233 1.37 -21.59 5.68
C ALA A 233 2.84 -21.78 6.06
N GLU A 234 3.18 -22.99 6.52
CA GLU A 234 4.56 -23.40 6.75
C GLU A 234 5.07 -24.04 5.47
N ASP A 235 6.21 -23.62 4.97
CA ASP A 235 6.93 -24.35 3.93
C ASP A 235 7.76 -25.45 4.59
N LYS A 236 7.52 -26.69 4.16
CA LYS A 236 8.26 -27.88 4.59
C LYS A 236 8.97 -28.59 3.42
N THR A 237 9.00 -27.95 2.27
CA THR A 237 9.57 -28.52 1.05
C THR A 237 11.00 -28.06 0.86
N PRO A 238 12.01 -28.89 1.07
CA PRO A 238 13.39 -28.48 0.84
C PRO A 238 13.65 -28.23 -0.66
N PRO A 239 14.65 -27.39 -0.98
CA PRO A 239 15.10 -27.20 -2.36
C PRO A 239 15.60 -28.53 -3.00
N ALA A 240 15.75 -28.52 -4.31
CA ALA A 240 16.40 -29.62 -5.03
C ALA A 240 17.85 -29.80 -4.58
N VAL A 241 18.34 -31.03 -4.66
CA VAL A 241 19.73 -31.34 -4.36
C VAL A 241 20.64 -30.62 -5.37
N PRO A 242 21.69 -29.88 -4.93
CA PRO A 242 22.63 -29.25 -5.84
C PRO A 242 23.33 -30.25 -6.74
N VAL A 243 23.55 -29.88 -8.01
CA VAL A 243 24.21 -30.69 -9.02
C VAL A 243 25.44 -29.97 -9.58
N GLY A 244 26.24 -30.65 -10.39
CA GLY A 244 27.40 -30.06 -11.06
C GLY A 244 28.56 -29.69 -10.12
N LEU A 245 28.70 -30.40 -8.98
CA LEU A 245 29.77 -30.12 -8.01
C LEU A 245 31.14 -30.39 -8.63
N GLU A 246 32.03 -29.40 -8.61
CA GLU A 246 33.43 -29.49 -9.02
C GLU A 246 34.35 -28.95 -7.93
N VAL A 247 35.58 -29.49 -7.87
CA VAL A 247 36.62 -29.00 -6.96
C VAL A 247 37.89 -28.74 -7.75
N LYS A 248 38.42 -27.54 -7.70
CA LYS A 248 39.65 -27.11 -8.35
C LYS A 248 40.69 -26.71 -7.29
N ALA A 249 41.77 -27.49 -7.17
CA ALA A 249 42.84 -27.16 -6.23
C ALA A 249 43.75 -26.05 -6.75
N SER A 250 44.31 -25.29 -5.81
CA SER A 250 45.37 -24.31 -6.01
C SER A 250 46.38 -24.39 -4.86
N GLU A 251 47.49 -23.66 -4.96
CA GLU A 251 48.49 -23.60 -3.88
C GLU A 251 47.92 -22.97 -2.59
N ALA A 252 46.88 -22.12 -2.69
CA ALA A 252 46.27 -21.42 -1.56
C ALA A 252 45.07 -22.18 -0.94
N GLY A 253 44.60 -23.29 -1.57
CA GLY A 253 43.39 -24.00 -1.12
C GLY A 253 42.64 -24.62 -2.30
N ALA A 254 41.33 -24.82 -2.16
CA ALA A 254 40.50 -25.33 -3.23
C ALA A 254 39.23 -24.49 -3.42
N TYR A 255 38.86 -24.31 -4.68
CA TYR A 255 37.55 -23.75 -5.08
C TYR A 255 36.59 -24.91 -5.31
N VAL A 256 35.48 -24.87 -4.57
CA VAL A 256 34.35 -25.78 -4.71
C VAL A 256 33.24 -24.99 -5.41
N THR A 257 32.74 -25.48 -6.54
CA THR A 257 31.69 -24.84 -7.35
C THR A 257 30.60 -25.83 -7.70
N TRP A 258 29.39 -25.35 -7.94
CA TRP A 258 28.22 -26.15 -8.32
C TRP A 258 27.30 -25.35 -9.24
N GLU A 259 26.27 -26.00 -9.79
CA GLU A 259 25.24 -25.33 -10.60
C GLU A 259 24.21 -24.68 -9.69
N PRO A 260 23.64 -23.48 -10.10
CA PRO A 260 22.64 -22.80 -9.31
C PRO A 260 21.32 -23.58 -9.29
N ASN A 261 20.69 -23.61 -8.13
CA ASN A 261 19.30 -24.01 -7.98
C ASN A 261 18.37 -22.94 -8.56
N SER A 262 17.15 -23.33 -8.96
CA SER A 262 16.17 -22.44 -9.63
C SER A 262 15.01 -22.00 -8.73
N GLU A 263 14.95 -22.45 -7.50
CA GLU A 263 13.90 -22.12 -6.54
C GLU A 263 13.93 -20.64 -6.16
N SER A 264 12.78 -19.99 -6.22
CA SER A 264 12.66 -18.55 -5.96
C SER A 264 12.84 -18.18 -4.49
N ASP A 265 12.75 -19.15 -3.60
CA ASP A 265 12.85 -19.05 -2.14
C ASP A 265 14.18 -19.60 -1.60
N LEU A 266 15.16 -19.83 -2.48
CA LEU A 266 16.48 -20.28 -2.08
C LEU A 266 17.19 -19.23 -1.21
N ALA A 267 17.55 -19.58 0.02
CA ALA A 267 18.34 -18.72 0.91
C ALA A 267 19.86 -18.87 0.66
N GLY A 268 20.31 -20.04 0.24
CA GLY A 268 21.73 -20.29 -0.05
C GLY A 268 22.13 -21.74 0.09
N TYR A 269 23.43 -21.94 0.22
CA TYR A 269 24.04 -23.30 0.25
C TYR A 269 24.88 -23.47 1.49
N ARG A 270 25.01 -24.76 1.91
CA ARG A 270 25.94 -25.22 2.92
C ARG A 270 26.93 -26.18 2.30
N VAL A 271 28.21 -25.95 2.52
CA VAL A 271 29.29 -26.79 1.99
C VAL A 271 29.82 -27.69 3.09
N PHE A 272 29.96 -28.95 2.77
CA PHE A 272 30.46 -29.98 3.66
C PHE A 272 31.77 -30.59 3.13
N ARG A 273 32.59 -31.05 4.06
CA ARG A 273 33.86 -31.70 3.76
C ARG A 273 34.06 -32.93 4.62
N SER A 274 34.65 -33.95 4.04
CA SER A 274 35.03 -35.22 4.72
C SER A 274 36.35 -35.77 4.22
N GLU A 275 36.97 -36.63 4.99
CA GLU A 275 38.08 -37.48 4.58
C GLU A 275 37.59 -38.78 3.90
N TRP A 276 36.31 -39.07 3.99
CA TRP A 276 35.68 -40.32 3.50
C TRP A 276 34.58 -40.01 2.49
N PRO A 277 34.37 -40.88 1.48
CA PRO A 277 33.38 -40.59 0.43
C PRO A 277 31.93 -40.57 0.91
N ASP A 278 31.58 -41.38 1.91
CA ASP A 278 30.20 -41.70 2.25
C ASP A 278 29.81 -41.28 3.69
N THR A 279 30.77 -40.81 4.48
CA THR A 279 30.54 -40.53 5.90
C THR A 279 31.43 -39.40 6.44
N GLY A 280 31.15 -38.91 7.65
CA GLY A 280 32.01 -37.97 8.35
C GLY A 280 31.98 -36.55 7.80
N PHE A 281 31.01 -36.22 6.97
CA PHE A 281 30.83 -34.86 6.45
C PHE A 281 30.54 -33.82 7.55
N LYS A 282 31.30 -32.75 7.59
CA LYS A 282 31.15 -31.63 8.49
C LYS A 282 31.02 -30.36 7.67
N SER A 283 30.11 -29.49 8.08
CA SER A 283 29.97 -28.16 7.46
C SER A 283 31.28 -27.38 7.59
N VAL A 284 31.74 -26.83 6.47
CA VAL A 284 32.86 -25.87 6.41
C VAL A 284 32.43 -24.44 6.21
N THR A 285 31.13 -24.22 6.13
CA THR A 285 30.51 -22.89 6.09
C THR A 285 29.83 -22.58 7.44
N ASP A 286 30.20 -21.46 8.07
CA ASP A 286 29.55 -20.97 9.31
C ASP A 286 28.20 -20.35 9.00
N ARG A 287 28.05 -19.80 7.80
CA ARG A 287 26.82 -19.19 7.27
C ARG A 287 26.55 -19.74 5.88
N LEU A 288 25.29 -19.64 5.43
CA LEU A 288 24.94 -20.00 4.06
C LEU A 288 25.70 -19.10 3.07
N THR A 289 26.21 -19.70 2.00
CA THR A 289 26.74 -18.94 0.87
C THR A 289 25.64 -18.64 -0.13
N GLY A 290 25.45 -17.38 -0.50
CA GLY A 290 24.45 -16.97 -1.50
C GLY A 290 24.90 -17.20 -2.95
N GLY A 291 26.17 -17.56 -3.16
CA GLY A 291 26.73 -17.87 -4.48
C GLY A 291 26.96 -19.36 -4.69
N VAL A 292 27.31 -19.74 -5.91
CA VAL A 292 27.55 -21.13 -6.36
C VAL A 292 29.04 -21.52 -6.24
N GLY A 293 29.73 -20.95 -5.26
CA GLY A 293 31.15 -21.23 -5.04
C GLY A 293 31.59 -20.96 -3.61
N PHE A 294 32.55 -21.76 -3.15
CA PHE A 294 33.18 -21.68 -1.83
C PHE A 294 34.67 -21.88 -1.95
N PHE A 295 35.49 -21.12 -1.25
CA PHE A 295 36.93 -21.29 -1.17
C PHE A 295 37.33 -21.90 0.16
N ASP A 296 37.90 -23.09 0.12
CA ASP A 296 38.44 -23.78 1.29
C ASP A 296 39.97 -23.58 1.37
N SER A 297 40.43 -22.71 2.24
CA SER A 297 41.86 -22.48 2.50
C SER A 297 42.52 -23.59 3.29
N SER A 298 41.73 -24.51 3.87
CA SER A 298 42.20 -25.64 4.66
C SER A 298 42.23 -26.94 3.85
N TYR A 299 42.09 -26.84 2.51
CA TYR A 299 42.09 -27.97 1.61
C TYR A 299 43.36 -28.78 1.74
N ARG A 300 43.20 -30.11 1.62
CA ARG A 300 44.27 -31.10 1.39
C ARG A 300 43.86 -32.07 0.30
N PRO A 301 44.79 -32.56 -0.52
CA PRO A 301 44.48 -33.54 -1.57
C PRO A 301 43.73 -34.77 -1.02
N GLY A 302 42.71 -35.19 -1.76
CA GLY A 302 41.91 -36.36 -1.43
C GLY A 302 40.71 -36.14 -0.52
N LEU A 303 40.46 -34.90 -0.07
CA LEU A 303 39.25 -34.57 0.66
C LEU A 303 38.02 -34.62 -0.26
N TYR A 304 36.88 -34.99 0.33
CA TYR A 304 35.58 -35.06 -0.33
C TYR A 304 34.72 -33.88 0.07
N TYR A 305 33.97 -33.35 -0.88
CA TYR A 305 33.02 -32.24 -0.68
C TYR A 305 31.63 -32.66 -1.10
N ALA A 306 30.65 -32.10 -0.41
CA ALA A 306 29.23 -32.17 -0.76
C ALA A 306 28.58 -30.83 -0.45
N VAL A 307 27.45 -30.52 -1.10
CA VAL A 307 26.72 -29.28 -0.94
C VAL A 307 25.24 -29.57 -0.74
N SER A 308 24.59 -28.90 0.19
CA SER A 308 23.13 -28.84 0.31
C SER A 308 22.62 -27.44 -0.02
N ALA A 309 21.37 -27.35 -0.45
CA ALA A 309 20.63 -26.11 -0.64
C ALA A 309 19.66 -25.89 0.54
N VAL A 310 19.51 -24.64 0.96
CA VAL A 310 18.63 -24.25 2.05
C VAL A 310 17.72 -23.14 1.56
N ASP A 311 16.42 -23.21 1.85
CA ASP A 311 15.43 -22.19 1.52
C ASP A 311 15.28 -21.12 2.62
N GLU A 312 14.44 -20.09 2.34
CA GLU A 312 14.14 -19.02 3.30
C GLU A 312 13.37 -19.53 4.55
N SER A 313 12.73 -20.69 4.46
CA SER A 313 12.00 -21.33 5.56
C SER A 313 12.90 -22.20 6.44
N GLY A 314 14.15 -22.41 6.02
CA GLY A 314 15.14 -23.22 6.72
C GLY A 314 15.09 -24.71 6.38
N ASN A 315 14.32 -25.12 5.36
CA ASN A 315 14.38 -26.51 4.89
C ASN A 315 15.67 -26.74 4.11
N GLU A 316 16.36 -27.81 4.43
CA GLU A 316 17.65 -28.16 3.84
C GLU A 316 17.51 -29.43 2.97
N SER A 317 18.00 -29.38 1.75
CA SER A 317 18.03 -30.53 0.86
C SER A 317 18.98 -31.62 1.39
N PRO A 318 18.85 -32.86 0.93
CA PRO A 318 19.96 -33.83 1.04
C PRO A 318 21.24 -33.22 0.43
N MET A 319 22.38 -33.70 0.92
CA MET A 319 23.68 -33.35 0.32
C MET A 319 23.78 -33.90 -1.12
N SER A 320 24.46 -33.17 -1.97
CA SER A 320 24.88 -33.68 -3.30
C SER A 320 25.70 -34.95 -3.20
N PRO A 321 25.84 -35.73 -4.28
CA PRO A 321 26.88 -36.74 -4.36
C PRO A 321 28.23 -36.12 -4.01
N ALA A 322 29.03 -36.90 -3.25
CA ALA A 322 30.37 -36.47 -2.85
C ALA A 322 31.31 -36.37 -4.04
N PHE A 323 32.08 -35.30 -4.11
CA PHE A 323 33.11 -35.08 -5.13
C PHE A 323 34.48 -35.05 -4.46
N ARG A 324 35.40 -35.87 -4.96
CA ARG A 324 36.78 -35.94 -4.45
C ARG A 324 37.62 -34.82 -5.04
N GLY A 325 38.22 -34.00 -4.20
CA GLY A 325 39.20 -33.03 -4.64
C GLY A 325 40.49 -33.74 -5.17
N PRO A 326 41.14 -33.13 -6.16
CA PRO A 326 42.32 -33.69 -6.80
C PRO A 326 43.52 -33.90 -5.85
#